data_42bfac7b2aaaa580bd643663ed6a2689
#
_entry.id   42bfac7b2aaaa580bd643663ed6a2689
#
_cell.length_a   1.000
_cell.length_b   1.000
_cell.length_c   1.000
_cell.angle_alpha   90.00
_cell.angle_beta   90.00
_cell.angle_gamma   90.00
#
_symmetry.space_group_name_H-M   'P 1'
#
loop_
_entity.id
_entity.type
_entity.pdbx_description
1 polymer ?
#
loop_
_entity_poly.entity_id
_entity_poly.type
_entity_poly.pdbx_seq_one_letter_code
_entity_poly.pdbx_strand_id
1 'polypeptide(L)'
;SLETYNYDPTLDLSSYKYPTFDLLNEYDSSKAIQVTKEELSANKDRIVETLSHYNIGIASIKATIGPTVTLYEIVPEVGIRISKIKNLEDDIALSLSALGIRIIAPIPGKGTIGIEVPNKNKEMVSMRSVLSTEKFMKSDKELPVVFGKTVSNEVFIVDLAELPHLLIAGATGQGKSVGLNVLLASLLYKKHPSQLKLVLVDPKKVELTLFNKIERHFLAKLPDGGDAIITDTKKVIHTLNSLCVEMDLRYDLLKDAQVRNIREYNKKFVERKLNPNNGHRFLPYIVLVIDELADLMMTAGKEVETPIARLAQLARAIGIHLVVATQRPSVNVITGTIKANFPARLSFKVSSKIDSRTILDAGGADQLIGKGDMLF
;
A
#
# COMPACT_ATOMS: atom_id res chain seq x y z
N SER A 1 41.30 -25.83 10.31
CA SER A 1 39.87 -25.61 10.03
C SER A 1 39.70 -24.32 9.26
N LEU A 2 39.28 -24.41 8.00
CA LEU A 2 38.86 -23.25 7.22
C LEU A 2 37.63 -22.67 7.92
N GLU A 3 37.79 -21.50 8.53
CA GLU A 3 36.65 -20.77 9.07
C GLU A 3 35.74 -20.40 7.90
N THR A 4 34.53 -20.95 7.89
CA THR A 4 33.53 -20.68 6.86
C THR A 4 32.75 -19.47 7.32
N TYR A 5 32.98 -18.31 6.68
CA TYR A 5 32.18 -17.11 6.93
C TYR A 5 30.81 -17.23 6.30
N ASN A 6 29.80 -16.58 6.90
CA ASN A 6 28.50 -16.48 6.31
C ASN A 6 28.56 -15.78 4.95
N TYR A 7 27.73 -16.24 4.01
CA TYR A 7 27.58 -15.58 2.71
C TYR A 7 26.88 -14.23 2.91
N ASP A 8 27.44 -13.19 2.31
CA ASP A 8 26.81 -11.85 2.30
C ASP A 8 26.38 -11.52 0.88
N PRO A 9 25.05 -11.50 0.61
CA PRO A 9 24.54 -11.20 -0.74
C PRO A 9 24.87 -9.78 -1.21
N THR A 10 25.16 -8.86 -0.30
CA THR A 10 25.46 -7.47 -0.67
C THR A 10 26.85 -7.31 -1.26
N LEU A 11 27.73 -8.29 -1.10
CA LEU A 11 29.09 -8.25 -1.64
C LEU A 11 29.13 -8.34 -3.17
N ASP A 12 28.13 -8.94 -3.79
CA ASP A 12 28.04 -9.03 -5.28
C ASP A 12 27.94 -7.66 -5.92
N LEU A 13 27.42 -6.67 -5.22
CA LEU A 13 27.32 -5.28 -5.63
C LEU A 13 27.82 -4.37 -4.49
N SER A 14 29.04 -4.63 -4.02
CA SER A 14 29.60 -3.95 -2.85
C SER A 14 29.80 -2.44 -3.04
N SER A 15 29.94 -1.99 -4.29
CA SER A 15 30.04 -0.57 -4.61
C SER A 15 28.70 0.16 -4.68
N TYR A 16 27.59 -0.56 -4.56
CA TYR A 16 26.27 0.05 -4.57
C TYR A 16 26.10 0.97 -3.35
N LYS A 17 25.57 2.16 -3.60
CA LYS A 17 25.25 3.14 -2.55
C LYS A 17 23.75 3.32 -2.48
N TYR A 18 23.20 3.18 -1.27
CA TYR A 18 21.79 3.48 -1.02
C TYR A 18 21.47 4.94 -1.35
N PRO A 19 20.26 5.23 -1.86
CA PRO A 19 19.85 6.62 -2.04
C PRO A 19 19.81 7.34 -0.68
N THR A 20 20.17 8.61 -0.71
CA THR A 20 20.21 9.46 0.49
C THR A 20 18.98 10.38 0.54
N PHE A 21 18.63 10.86 1.73
CA PHE A 21 17.42 11.68 1.91
C PHE A 21 17.49 13.05 1.25
N ASP A 22 18.68 13.56 0.93
CA ASP A 22 18.84 14.79 0.19
C ASP A 22 18.32 14.73 -1.26
N LEU A 23 18.09 13.52 -1.79
CA LEU A 23 17.46 13.33 -3.10
C LEU A 23 15.95 13.62 -3.06
N LEU A 24 15.36 13.66 -1.89
CA LEU A 24 13.93 13.93 -1.69
C LEU A 24 13.73 15.42 -1.39
N ASN A 25 12.62 15.96 -1.91
CA ASN A 25 12.25 17.34 -1.65
C ASN A 25 12.02 17.60 -0.16
N GLU A 26 12.54 18.71 0.32
CA GLU A 26 12.28 19.21 1.66
C GLU A 26 11.16 20.25 1.62
N TYR A 27 10.17 20.07 2.48
CA TYR A 27 9.04 20.99 2.61
C TYR A 27 9.13 21.68 3.98
N ASP A 28 8.85 22.99 4.00
CA ASP A 28 8.90 23.77 5.23
C ASP A 28 7.73 23.40 6.16
N SER A 29 8.03 22.61 7.20
CA SER A 29 7.06 22.19 8.22
C SER A 29 6.68 23.33 9.18
N SER A 30 7.46 24.43 9.23
CA SER A 30 7.16 25.57 10.11
C SER A 30 5.92 26.34 9.67
N LYS A 31 5.48 26.17 8.42
CA LYS A 31 4.26 26.75 7.86
C LYS A 31 3.04 25.84 7.97
N ALA A 32 3.16 24.66 8.57
CA ALA A 32 2.03 23.78 8.82
C ALA A 32 1.07 24.49 9.79
N ILE A 33 -0.07 24.92 9.28
CA ILE A 33 -1.10 25.57 10.08
C ILE A 33 -1.83 24.44 10.81
N GLN A 34 -1.59 24.36 12.11
CA GLN A 34 -2.21 23.35 12.95
C GLN A 34 -3.71 23.66 13.16
N VAL A 35 -4.48 22.62 13.45
CA VAL A 35 -5.87 22.76 13.89
C VAL A 35 -5.88 23.57 15.19
N THR A 36 -6.63 24.66 15.20
CA THR A 36 -6.72 25.54 16.38
C THR A 36 -7.66 24.96 17.44
N LYS A 37 -7.50 25.42 18.70
CA LYS A 37 -8.43 25.04 19.77
C LYS A 37 -9.85 25.52 19.47
N GLU A 38 -9.98 26.68 18.82
CA GLU A 38 -11.25 27.25 18.40
C GLU A 38 -11.96 26.36 17.38
N GLU A 39 -11.21 25.86 16.39
CA GLU A 39 -11.75 24.91 15.40
C GLU A 39 -12.22 23.62 16.06
N LEU A 40 -11.43 23.04 16.95
CA LEU A 40 -11.80 21.84 17.69
C LEU A 40 -13.06 22.03 18.52
N SER A 41 -13.13 23.11 19.29
CA SER A 41 -14.30 23.41 20.12
C SER A 41 -15.53 23.68 19.29
N ALA A 42 -15.42 24.46 18.23
CA ALA A 42 -16.54 24.77 17.36
C ALA A 42 -17.11 23.51 16.69
N ASN A 43 -16.25 22.65 16.18
CA ASN A 43 -16.69 21.39 15.55
C ASN A 43 -17.32 20.43 16.58
N LYS A 44 -16.71 20.32 17.75
CA LYS A 44 -17.25 19.52 18.85
C LYS A 44 -18.65 19.99 19.24
N ASP A 45 -18.82 21.28 19.45
CA ASP A 45 -20.11 21.86 19.85
C ASP A 45 -21.18 21.65 18.79
N ARG A 46 -20.83 21.81 17.52
CA ARG A 46 -21.75 21.58 16.40
C ARG A 46 -22.16 20.14 16.25
N ILE A 47 -21.24 19.19 16.46
CA ILE A 47 -21.55 17.75 16.44
C ILE A 47 -22.53 17.42 17.55
N VAL A 48 -22.25 17.87 18.77
CA VAL A 48 -23.11 17.62 19.94
C VAL A 48 -24.49 18.24 19.74
N GLU A 49 -24.55 19.50 19.28
CA GLU A 49 -25.79 20.21 19.02
C GLU A 49 -26.63 19.53 17.93
N THR A 50 -26.01 19.16 16.81
CA THR A 50 -26.70 18.47 15.72
C THR A 50 -27.31 17.16 16.21
N LEU A 51 -26.56 16.35 16.94
CA LEU A 51 -27.05 15.08 17.49
C LEU A 51 -28.16 15.30 18.51
N SER A 52 -28.09 16.35 19.33
CA SER A 52 -29.12 16.67 20.31
C SER A 52 -30.44 17.07 19.65
N HIS A 53 -30.44 17.69 18.49
CA HIS A 53 -31.64 18.00 17.70
C HIS A 53 -32.40 16.75 17.26
N TYR A 54 -31.70 15.62 17.15
CA TYR A 54 -32.27 14.32 16.80
C TYR A 54 -32.45 13.42 18.02
N ASN A 55 -32.45 14.01 19.22
CA ASN A 55 -32.60 13.29 20.49
C ASN A 55 -31.50 12.25 20.75
N ILE A 56 -30.31 12.53 20.31
CA ILE A 56 -29.11 11.70 20.54
C ILE A 56 -28.20 12.42 21.53
N GLY A 57 -28.21 11.94 22.78
CA GLY A 57 -27.28 12.41 23.81
C GLY A 57 -25.93 11.74 23.71
N ILE A 58 -24.89 12.49 24.01
CA ILE A 58 -23.49 12.03 23.98
C ILE A 58 -22.95 12.00 25.41
N ALA A 59 -22.48 10.82 25.86
CA ALA A 59 -21.86 10.67 27.17
C ALA A 59 -20.44 11.27 27.20
N SER A 60 -19.65 11.09 26.12
CA SER A 60 -18.32 11.68 26.00
C SER A 60 -17.91 11.89 24.54
N ILE A 61 -17.02 12.83 24.30
CA ILE A 61 -16.44 13.12 23.01
C ILE A 61 -14.96 13.47 23.17
N LYS A 62 -14.10 12.86 22.34
CA LYS A 62 -12.66 13.05 22.35
C LYS A 62 -12.20 13.33 20.94
N ALA A 63 -11.32 14.32 20.76
CA ALA A 63 -10.76 14.66 19.45
C ALA A 63 -9.29 14.21 19.33
N THR A 64 -8.93 13.64 18.19
CA THR A 64 -7.56 13.32 17.83
C THR A 64 -7.25 13.98 16.49
N ILE A 65 -6.22 14.81 16.46
CA ILE A 65 -5.84 15.60 15.29
C ILE A 65 -4.91 14.78 14.40
N GLY A 66 -5.29 14.56 13.15
CA GLY A 66 -4.43 14.02 12.10
C GLY A 66 -3.99 15.11 11.10
N PRO A 67 -3.18 14.73 10.09
CA PRO A 67 -2.69 15.69 9.09
C PRO A 67 -3.79 16.34 8.25
N THR A 68 -4.81 15.60 7.87
CA THR A 68 -5.85 16.06 6.95
C THR A 68 -7.24 16.06 7.57
N VAL A 69 -7.48 15.17 8.53
CA VAL A 69 -8.75 15.06 9.24
C VAL A 69 -8.53 15.06 10.74
N THR A 70 -9.56 15.46 11.48
CA THR A 70 -9.65 15.26 12.93
C THR A 70 -10.69 14.21 13.21
N LEU A 71 -10.34 13.22 14.03
CA LEU A 71 -11.23 12.15 14.45
C LEU A 71 -11.89 12.54 15.78
N TYR A 72 -13.21 12.65 15.77
CA TYR A 72 -14.00 12.80 16.98
C TYR A 72 -14.54 11.43 17.39
N GLU A 73 -14.08 10.90 18.53
CA GLU A 73 -14.58 9.65 19.10
C GLU A 73 -15.72 9.97 20.04
N ILE A 74 -16.88 9.37 19.77
CA ILE A 74 -18.11 9.62 20.50
C ILE A 74 -18.55 8.36 21.23
N VAL A 75 -18.90 8.53 22.49
CA VAL A 75 -19.64 7.52 23.26
C VAL A 75 -21.06 8.02 23.42
N PRO A 76 -22.04 7.44 22.70
CA PRO A 76 -23.44 7.86 22.86
C PRO A 76 -23.99 7.41 24.19
N GLU A 77 -25.06 8.04 24.64
CA GLU A 77 -25.81 7.60 25.83
C GLU A 77 -26.41 6.20 25.60
N VAL A 78 -26.65 5.50 26.71
CA VAL A 78 -27.20 4.13 26.68
C VAL A 78 -28.51 4.08 25.92
N GLY A 79 -28.69 3.06 25.09
CA GLY A 79 -29.92 2.82 24.34
C GLY A 79 -30.00 3.45 22.97
N ILE A 80 -28.96 4.19 22.54
CA ILE A 80 -28.90 4.79 21.20
C ILE A 80 -28.33 3.79 20.20
N ARG A 81 -29.06 3.57 19.11
CA ARG A 81 -28.64 2.70 18.03
C ARG A 81 -27.57 3.39 17.15
N ILE A 82 -26.50 2.67 16.80
CA ILE A 82 -25.43 3.14 15.93
C ILE A 82 -25.96 3.63 14.57
N SER A 83 -26.91 2.90 13.98
CA SER A 83 -27.53 3.25 12.70
C SER A 83 -28.19 4.63 12.71
N LYS A 84 -28.72 5.05 13.85
CA LYS A 84 -29.34 6.37 14.00
C LYS A 84 -28.32 7.50 13.83
N ILE A 85 -27.11 7.32 14.33
CA ILE A 85 -26.03 8.29 14.18
C ILE A 85 -25.46 8.24 12.74
N LYS A 86 -25.25 7.05 12.22
CA LYS A 86 -24.70 6.86 10.87
C LYS A 86 -25.58 7.50 9.77
N ASN A 87 -26.90 7.46 9.95
CA ASN A 87 -27.85 8.06 9.01
C ASN A 87 -27.85 9.60 9.05
N LEU A 88 -27.18 10.22 10.02
CA LEU A 88 -27.07 11.68 10.15
C LEU A 88 -25.79 12.25 9.55
N GLU A 89 -25.05 11.47 8.80
CA GLU A 89 -23.77 11.87 8.21
C GLU A 89 -23.89 13.17 7.40
N ASP A 90 -24.87 13.25 6.50
CA ASP A 90 -25.11 14.44 5.69
C ASP A 90 -25.56 15.64 6.52
N ASP A 91 -26.39 15.43 7.54
CA ASP A 91 -26.85 16.49 8.45
C ASP A 91 -25.70 17.07 9.26
N ILE A 92 -24.80 16.23 9.74
CA ILE A 92 -23.61 16.65 10.48
C ILE A 92 -22.65 17.41 9.54
N ALA A 93 -22.43 16.90 8.33
CA ALA A 93 -21.60 17.56 7.33
C ALA A 93 -22.09 18.97 6.99
N LEU A 94 -23.41 19.12 6.81
CA LEU A 94 -24.04 20.42 6.56
C LEU A 94 -23.85 21.36 7.74
N SER A 95 -24.07 20.88 8.95
CA SER A 95 -23.88 21.67 10.20
C SER A 95 -22.45 22.18 10.35
N LEU A 96 -21.46 21.40 9.95
CA LEU A 96 -20.04 21.76 10.01
C LEU A 96 -19.58 22.57 8.81
N SER A 97 -20.44 22.84 7.82
CA SER A 97 -20.08 23.43 6.53
C SER A 97 -18.92 22.68 5.85
N ALA A 98 -18.86 21.38 6.05
CA ALA A 98 -17.81 20.52 5.51
C ALA A 98 -18.24 19.95 4.15
N LEU A 99 -17.28 19.79 3.22
CA LEU A 99 -17.54 19.15 1.91
C LEU A 99 -17.91 17.67 2.05
N GLY A 100 -17.56 17.06 3.18
CA GLY A 100 -17.92 15.69 3.49
C GLY A 100 -17.31 15.31 4.82
N ILE A 101 -17.99 14.42 5.53
CA ILE A 101 -17.47 13.79 6.73
C ILE A 101 -17.56 12.28 6.52
N ARG A 102 -16.88 11.52 7.36
CA ARG A 102 -16.98 10.06 7.36
C ARG A 102 -17.29 9.57 8.75
N ILE A 103 -18.31 8.71 8.86
CA ILE A 103 -18.67 8.08 10.13
C ILE A 103 -18.16 6.63 10.14
N ILE A 104 -17.40 6.30 11.18
CA ILE A 104 -16.90 4.95 11.44
C ILE A 104 -17.69 4.42 12.64
N ALA A 105 -18.58 3.46 12.41
CA ALA A 105 -19.48 2.99 13.46
C ALA A 105 -19.64 1.46 13.44
N PRO A 106 -19.09 0.75 14.43
CA PRO A 106 -18.21 1.21 15.49
C PRO A 106 -16.76 1.35 15.02
N ILE A 107 -15.91 2.05 15.80
CA ILE A 107 -14.47 2.02 15.58
C ILE A 107 -13.97 0.62 15.94
N PRO A 108 -13.25 -0.07 15.02
CA PRO A 108 -12.77 -1.43 15.27
C PRO A 108 -11.95 -1.52 16.57
N GLY A 109 -12.33 -2.45 17.43
CA GLY A 109 -11.63 -2.72 18.69
C GLY A 109 -11.94 -1.76 19.84
N LYS A 110 -12.72 -0.68 19.63
CA LYS A 110 -12.99 0.32 20.69
C LYS A 110 -14.46 0.42 21.13
N GLY A 111 -15.40 -0.02 20.30
CA GLY A 111 -16.82 0.11 20.61
C GLY A 111 -17.35 1.55 20.66
N THR A 112 -16.57 2.51 20.18
CA THR A 112 -16.93 3.92 20.05
C THR A 112 -17.31 4.25 18.61
N ILE A 113 -17.92 5.42 18.41
CA ILE A 113 -18.26 5.92 17.07
C ILE A 113 -17.28 7.02 16.71
N GLY A 114 -16.69 6.91 15.51
CA GLY A 114 -15.77 7.91 14.98
C GLY A 114 -16.44 8.80 13.95
N ILE A 115 -16.20 10.11 14.04
CA ILE A 115 -16.56 11.08 13.01
C ILE A 115 -15.29 11.76 12.55
N GLU A 116 -14.88 11.49 11.30
CA GLU A 116 -13.75 12.15 10.67
C GLU A 116 -14.22 13.44 10.02
N VAL A 117 -13.67 14.55 10.46
CA VAL A 117 -13.97 15.88 9.93
C VAL A 117 -12.73 16.44 9.25
N PRO A 118 -12.83 16.85 7.97
CA PRO A 118 -11.70 17.49 7.28
C PRO A 118 -11.20 18.72 8.02
N ASN A 119 -9.88 18.79 8.19
CA ASN A 119 -9.26 19.97 8.78
C ASN A 119 -9.43 21.17 7.84
N LYS A 120 -9.65 22.35 8.39
CA LYS A 120 -9.68 23.60 7.62
C LYS A 120 -8.36 23.82 6.90
N ASN A 121 -7.25 23.60 7.59
CA ASN A 121 -5.91 23.68 7.06
C ASN A 121 -5.27 22.29 7.10
N LYS A 122 -5.05 21.69 5.93
CA LYS A 122 -4.51 20.35 5.81
C LYS A 122 -2.99 20.38 5.72
N GLU A 123 -2.34 19.44 6.40
CA GLU A 123 -0.90 19.23 6.31
C GLU A 123 -0.59 18.23 5.20
N MET A 124 0.38 18.58 4.33
CA MET A 124 0.91 17.62 3.36
C MET A 124 2.00 16.79 4.03
N VAL A 125 1.82 15.47 4.05
CA VAL A 125 2.81 14.53 4.56
C VAL A 125 3.82 14.24 3.45
N SER A 126 5.06 14.70 3.61
CA SER A 126 6.11 14.49 2.61
C SER A 126 6.75 13.11 2.76
N MET A 127 7.24 12.57 1.66
CA MET A 127 7.99 11.31 1.66
C MET A 127 9.26 11.41 2.50
N ARG A 128 10.00 12.49 2.38
CA ARG A 128 11.22 12.72 3.16
C ARG A 128 10.95 12.67 4.66
N SER A 129 9.85 13.28 5.11
CA SER A 129 9.51 13.32 6.54
C SER A 129 9.21 11.93 7.12
N VAL A 130 8.60 11.03 6.35
CA VAL A 130 8.23 9.69 6.84
C VAL A 130 9.36 8.68 6.64
N LEU A 131 10.13 8.76 5.55
CA LEU A 131 11.28 7.88 5.32
C LEU A 131 12.44 8.16 6.27
N SER A 132 12.61 9.40 6.71
CA SER A 132 13.67 9.79 7.63
C SER A 132 13.37 9.48 9.09
N THR A 133 12.20 8.93 9.40
CA THR A 133 11.85 8.55 10.77
C THR A 133 12.66 7.36 11.26
N GLU A 134 12.94 7.35 12.54
CA GLU A 134 13.61 6.22 13.17
C GLU A 134 12.82 4.92 13.01
N LYS A 135 11.49 5.02 13.07
CA LYS A 135 10.58 3.88 12.89
C LYS A 135 10.79 3.19 11.54
N PHE A 136 10.95 3.95 10.46
CA PHE A 136 11.24 3.38 9.14
C PHE A 136 12.68 2.90 9.03
N MET A 137 13.65 3.71 9.43
CA MET A 137 15.07 3.38 9.30
C MET A 137 15.48 2.14 10.08
N LYS A 138 14.88 1.92 11.26
CA LYS A 138 15.15 0.76 12.13
C LYS A 138 14.19 -0.40 11.93
N SER A 139 13.28 -0.31 10.95
CA SER A 139 12.34 -1.39 10.69
C SER A 139 13.07 -2.68 10.28
N ASP A 140 12.69 -3.79 10.89
CA ASP A 140 13.17 -5.14 10.58
C ASP A 140 12.24 -5.90 9.61
N LYS A 141 11.22 -5.23 9.09
CA LYS A 141 10.30 -5.81 8.11
C LYS A 141 11.06 -6.23 6.84
N GLU A 142 10.61 -7.32 6.23
CA GLU A 142 11.25 -7.83 5.01
C GLU A 142 11.10 -6.86 3.83
N LEU A 143 9.90 -6.33 3.62
CA LEU A 143 9.61 -5.36 2.56
C LEU A 143 8.82 -4.18 3.12
N PRO A 144 9.46 -3.26 3.86
CA PRO A 144 8.76 -2.16 4.50
C PRO A 144 8.34 -1.09 3.49
N VAL A 145 7.07 -0.72 3.55
CA VAL A 145 6.48 0.37 2.77
C VAL A 145 5.81 1.35 3.72
N VAL A 146 6.17 2.62 3.62
CA VAL A 146 5.56 3.69 4.41
C VAL A 146 4.56 4.45 3.55
N PHE A 147 3.27 4.31 3.88
CA PHE A 147 2.21 4.96 3.09
C PHE A 147 1.88 6.39 3.55
N GLY A 148 2.39 6.82 4.68
CA GLY A 148 2.12 8.14 5.21
C GLY A 148 1.89 8.11 6.71
N LYS A 149 0.91 8.88 7.16
CA LYS A 149 0.53 8.96 8.57
C LYS A 149 -0.94 8.62 8.78
N THR A 150 -1.23 8.01 9.92
CA THR A 150 -2.59 7.71 10.34
C THR A 150 -3.32 8.99 10.80
N VAL A 151 -4.63 8.87 11.02
CA VAL A 151 -5.42 9.98 11.61
C VAL A 151 -4.94 10.37 13.01
N SER A 152 -4.23 9.50 13.72
CA SER A 152 -3.58 9.81 15.00
C SER A 152 -2.16 10.36 14.83
N ASN A 153 -1.77 10.73 13.63
CA ASN A 153 -0.48 11.32 13.30
C ASN A 153 0.73 10.40 13.51
N GLU A 154 0.50 9.09 13.47
CA GLU A 154 1.55 8.08 13.54
C GLU A 154 1.97 7.63 12.15
N VAL A 155 3.27 7.41 11.97
CA VAL A 155 3.81 6.88 10.70
C VAL A 155 3.26 5.47 10.46
N PHE A 156 2.66 5.25 9.29
CA PHE A 156 2.04 3.98 8.92
C PHE A 156 2.95 3.18 7.99
N ILE A 157 3.51 2.11 8.53
CA ILE A 157 4.42 1.20 7.81
C ILE A 157 3.80 -0.18 7.75
N VAL A 158 3.80 -0.77 6.56
CA VAL A 158 3.38 -2.15 6.35
C VAL A 158 4.54 -2.97 5.81
N ASP A 159 4.49 -4.28 6.02
CA ASP A 159 5.38 -5.23 5.37
C ASP A 159 4.67 -5.83 4.16
N LEU A 160 5.12 -5.50 2.97
CA LEU A 160 4.52 -6.04 1.74
C LEU A 160 4.59 -7.57 1.70
N ALA A 161 5.65 -8.16 2.28
CA ALA A 161 5.79 -9.61 2.35
C ALA A 161 4.68 -10.28 3.17
N GLU A 162 4.14 -9.58 4.16
CA GLU A 162 3.05 -10.09 5.01
C GLU A 162 1.66 -9.88 4.40
N LEU A 163 1.47 -8.86 3.54
CA LEU A 163 0.17 -8.54 2.94
C LEU A 163 -0.47 -9.69 2.17
N PRO A 164 0.14 -10.57 1.40
CA PRO A 164 1.38 -10.49 0.63
C PRO A 164 1.22 -9.82 -0.73
N HIS A 165 -0.02 -9.61 -1.19
CA HIS A 165 -0.37 -9.00 -2.46
C HIS A 165 -1.35 -7.86 -2.22
N LEU A 166 -1.20 -6.78 -2.97
CA LEU A 166 -1.91 -5.53 -2.73
C LEU A 166 -2.64 -5.05 -3.99
N LEU A 167 -3.94 -4.81 -3.86
CA LEU A 167 -4.72 -4.08 -4.85
C LEU A 167 -4.77 -2.60 -4.47
N ILE A 168 -4.51 -1.74 -5.45
CA ILE A 168 -4.59 -0.29 -5.27
C ILE A 168 -5.59 0.28 -6.28
N ALA A 169 -6.53 1.08 -5.81
CA ALA A 169 -7.47 1.80 -6.64
C ALA A 169 -7.47 3.29 -6.34
N GLY A 170 -7.83 4.08 -7.33
CA GLY A 170 -7.97 5.52 -7.15
C GLY A 170 -8.33 6.19 -8.47
N ALA A 171 -9.26 7.15 -8.42
CA ALA A 171 -9.61 7.96 -9.57
C ALA A 171 -8.41 8.81 -10.03
N THR A 172 -8.44 9.28 -11.26
CA THR A 172 -7.39 10.13 -11.82
C THR A 172 -7.14 11.36 -10.95
N GLY A 173 -5.87 11.64 -10.65
CA GLY A 173 -5.47 12.79 -9.84
C GLY A 173 -5.68 12.67 -8.34
N GLN A 174 -6.05 11.50 -7.82
CA GLN A 174 -6.36 11.32 -6.40
C GLN A 174 -5.23 10.69 -5.59
N GLY A 175 -4.08 10.40 -6.21
CA GLY A 175 -2.89 9.96 -5.50
C GLY A 175 -2.36 8.57 -5.84
N LYS A 176 -3.02 7.82 -6.74
CA LYS A 176 -2.60 6.46 -7.11
C LYS A 176 -1.15 6.42 -7.62
N SER A 177 -0.77 7.31 -8.52
CA SER A 177 0.58 7.39 -9.08
C SER A 177 1.61 7.75 -8.01
N VAL A 178 1.28 8.72 -7.16
CA VAL A 178 2.13 9.09 -6.02
C VAL A 178 2.26 7.91 -5.05
N GLY A 179 1.17 7.19 -4.78
CA GLY A 179 1.18 6.00 -3.93
C GLY A 179 2.10 4.89 -4.45
N LEU A 180 2.09 4.64 -5.76
CA LEU A 180 3.03 3.68 -6.38
C LEU A 180 4.48 4.15 -6.26
N ASN A 181 4.74 5.44 -6.45
CA ASN A 181 6.07 6.02 -6.26
C ASN A 181 6.53 5.89 -4.81
N VAL A 182 5.65 6.13 -3.86
CA VAL A 182 5.93 5.97 -2.43
C VAL A 182 6.31 4.52 -2.10
N LEU A 183 5.57 3.57 -2.63
CA LEU A 183 5.85 2.15 -2.45
C LEU A 183 7.23 1.79 -2.99
N LEU A 184 7.52 2.17 -4.23
CA LEU A 184 8.80 1.88 -4.87
C LEU A 184 9.96 2.57 -4.13
N ALA A 185 9.81 3.85 -3.80
CA ALA A 185 10.84 4.59 -3.09
C ALA A 185 11.09 4.00 -1.69
N SER A 186 10.05 3.60 -0.95
CA SER A 186 10.22 2.92 0.33
C SER A 186 11.12 1.70 0.22
N LEU A 187 10.89 0.88 -0.79
CA LEU A 187 11.69 -0.32 -1.04
C LEU A 187 13.12 0.02 -1.45
N LEU A 188 13.30 1.02 -2.34
CA LEU A 188 14.61 1.46 -2.80
C LEU A 188 15.48 2.04 -1.67
N TYR A 189 14.86 2.74 -0.72
CA TYR A 189 15.58 3.30 0.43
C TYR A 189 15.95 2.26 1.48
N LYS A 190 15.34 1.08 1.44
CA LYS A 190 15.52 0.07 2.47
C LYS A 190 16.25 -1.19 2.01
N LYS A 191 16.15 -1.54 0.74
CA LYS A 191 16.64 -2.82 0.24
C LYS A 191 17.84 -2.67 -0.70
N HIS A 192 18.77 -3.62 -0.59
CA HIS A 192 19.89 -3.74 -1.49
C HIS A 192 19.45 -4.45 -2.80
N PRO A 193 20.03 -4.12 -3.96
CA PRO A 193 19.66 -4.77 -5.22
C PRO A 193 19.85 -6.29 -5.23
N SER A 194 20.73 -6.82 -4.41
CA SER A 194 20.90 -8.28 -4.26
C SER A 194 19.74 -8.95 -3.50
N GLN A 195 18.95 -8.17 -2.75
CA GLN A 195 17.87 -8.66 -1.91
C GLN A 195 16.49 -8.47 -2.54
N LEU A 196 16.37 -7.59 -3.53
CA LEU A 196 15.12 -7.19 -4.14
C LEU A 196 15.27 -7.00 -5.64
N LYS A 197 14.34 -7.57 -6.40
CA LYS A 197 14.17 -7.30 -7.83
C LYS A 197 12.75 -6.82 -8.09
N LEU A 198 12.62 -5.86 -8.99
CA LEU A 198 11.35 -5.26 -9.38
C LEU A 198 11.03 -5.64 -10.82
N VAL A 199 9.78 -5.99 -11.06
CA VAL A 199 9.21 -6.18 -12.39
C VAL A 199 8.13 -5.14 -12.56
N LEU A 200 8.35 -4.17 -13.45
CA LEU A 200 7.46 -3.04 -13.63
C LEU A 200 6.72 -3.13 -14.95
N VAL A 201 5.41 -3.06 -14.88
CA VAL A 201 4.49 -3.14 -16.03
C VAL A 201 3.72 -1.83 -16.14
N ASP A 202 3.92 -1.11 -17.24
CA ASP A 202 3.32 0.20 -17.52
C ASP A 202 2.75 0.24 -18.93
N PRO A 203 1.50 -0.24 -19.14
CA PRO A 203 0.90 -0.31 -20.48
C PRO A 203 0.78 1.05 -21.18
N LYS A 204 0.59 2.13 -20.43
CA LYS A 204 0.44 3.48 -20.97
C LYS A 204 1.73 4.24 -21.17
N LYS A 205 2.86 3.72 -20.69
CA LYS A 205 4.19 4.34 -20.79
C LYS A 205 4.27 5.72 -20.12
N VAL A 206 3.59 5.92 -19.03
CA VAL A 206 3.49 7.23 -18.35
C VAL A 206 4.04 7.20 -16.93
N GLU A 207 3.58 6.26 -16.11
CA GLU A 207 3.76 6.32 -14.65
C GLU A 207 5.13 5.76 -14.18
N LEU A 208 5.56 4.65 -14.73
CA LEU A 208 6.72 3.90 -14.25
C LEU A 208 7.96 4.04 -15.13
N THR A 209 7.86 4.70 -16.28
CA THR A 209 8.98 4.79 -17.23
C THR A 209 10.23 5.46 -16.66
N LEU A 210 10.08 6.39 -15.71
CA LEU A 210 11.20 7.04 -15.03
C LEU A 210 12.09 6.06 -14.26
N PHE A 211 11.53 4.94 -13.82
CA PHE A 211 12.26 3.91 -13.08
C PHE A 211 13.19 3.07 -13.98
N ASN A 212 13.22 3.28 -15.29
CA ASN A 212 14.21 2.62 -16.16
C ASN A 212 15.64 2.93 -15.72
N LYS A 213 15.86 4.03 -15.03
CA LYS A 213 17.19 4.43 -14.54
C LYS A 213 17.77 3.50 -13.48
N ILE A 214 16.93 2.70 -12.81
CA ILE A 214 17.36 1.69 -11.85
C ILE A 214 17.53 0.29 -12.47
N GLU A 215 17.53 0.20 -13.78
CA GLU A 215 17.58 -1.06 -14.54
C GLU A 215 18.72 -1.98 -14.12
N ARG A 216 19.92 -1.43 -13.98
CA ARG A 216 21.12 -2.21 -13.68
C ARG A 216 21.11 -2.85 -12.29
N HIS A 217 20.38 -2.27 -11.37
CA HIS A 217 20.41 -2.70 -9.97
C HIS A 217 19.16 -3.51 -9.58
N PHE A 218 17.98 -2.97 -9.85
CA PHE A 218 16.75 -3.51 -9.30
C PHE A 218 15.83 -4.18 -10.32
N LEU A 219 15.88 -3.79 -11.61
CA LEU A 219 14.89 -4.30 -12.55
C LEU A 219 15.26 -5.68 -13.07
N ALA A 220 14.32 -6.62 -12.92
CA ALA A 220 14.37 -7.90 -13.61
C ALA A 220 13.70 -7.76 -14.98
N LYS A 221 14.25 -8.41 -15.99
CA LYS A 221 13.71 -8.37 -17.34
C LYS A 221 13.83 -9.73 -18.02
N LEU A 222 13.05 -9.91 -19.09
CA LEU A 222 13.11 -11.12 -19.90
C LEU A 222 14.48 -11.30 -20.58
N PRO A 223 14.93 -12.54 -20.77
CA PRO A 223 16.22 -12.83 -21.40
C PRO A 223 16.36 -12.33 -22.85
N ASP A 224 15.24 -12.00 -23.52
CA ASP A 224 15.23 -11.56 -24.92
C ASP A 224 15.78 -10.14 -25.16
N GLY A 225 16.21 -9.45 -24.12
CA GLY A 225 16.83 -8.13 -24.22
C GLY A 225 15.86 -6.96 -24.47
N GLY A 226 14.55 -7.17 -24.23
CA GLY A 226 13.56 -6.10 -24.31
C GLY A 226 13.74 -5.01 -23.25
N ASP A 227 12.91 -3.97 -23.32
CA ASP A 227 12.91 -2.90 -22.32
C ASP A 227 12.66 -3.44 -20.90
N ALA A 228 13.35 -2.85 -19.92
CA ALA A 228 13.21 -3.26 -18.53
C ALA A 228 11.82 -2.97 -17.98
N ILE A 229 11.21 -1.86 -18.41
CA ILE A 229 9.82 -1.56 -18.08
C ILE A 229 8.93 -2.11 -19.19
N ILE A 230 8.02 -3.00 -18.83
CA ILE A 230 7.23 -3.80 -19.76
C ILE A 230 5.97 -3.03 -20.13
N THR A 231 5.77 -2.80 -21.42
CA THR A 231 4.67 -1.98 -21.94
C THR A 231 3.75 -2.73 -22.89
N ASP A 232 4.25 -3.71 -23.60
CA ASP A 232 3.51 -4.51 -24.58
C ASP A 232 2.78 -5.67 -23.88
N THR A 233 1.49 -5.84 -24.17
CA THR A 233 0.65 -6.88 -23.58
C THR A 233 1.21 -8.29 -23.79
N LYS A 234 1.75 -8.61 -24.95
CA LYS A 234 2.37 -9.92 -25.19
C LYS A 234 3.56 -10.17 -24.26
N LYS A 235 4.40 -9.15 -24.07
CA LYS A 235 5.54 -9.23 -23.14
C LYS A 235 5.07 -9.33 -21.69
N VAL A 236 3.97 -8.69 -21.34
CA VAL A 236 3.36 -8.83 -20.00
C VAL A 236 2.97 -10.29 -19.76
N ILE A 237 2.29 -10.92 -20.72
CA ILE A 237 1.87 -12.33 -20.61
C ILE A 237 3.11 -13.23 -20.47
N HIS A 238 4.14 -13.02 -21.28
CA HIS A 238 5.40 -13.76 -21.17
C HIS A 238 6.06 -13.56 -19.81
N THR A 239 6.07 -12.35 -19.31
CA THR A 239 6.62 -12.02 -17.99
C THR A 239 5.88 -12.73 -16.87
N LEU A 240 4.54 -12.69 -16.90
CA LEU A 240 3.71 -13.36 -15.90
C LEU A 240 3.95 -14.87 -15.91
N ASN A 241 4.02 -15.47 -17.09
CA ASN A 241 4.30 -16.89 -17.23
C ASN A 241 5.73 -17.24 -16.76
N SER A 242 6.70 -16.37 -17.03
CA SER A 242 8.07 -16.53 -16.54
C SER A 242 8.15 -16.44 -15.01
N LEU A 243 7.35 -15.58 -14.39
CA LEU A 243 7.26 -15.51 -12.93
C LEU A 243 6.63 -16.79 -12.34
N CYS A 244 5.66 -17.37 -13.03
CA CYS A 244 5.11 -18.67 -12.62
C CYS A 244 6.18 -19.78 -12.70
N VAL A 245 7.01 -19.77 -13.72
CA VAL A 245 8.14 -20.72 -13.84
C VAL A 245 9.16 -20.49 -12.71
N GLU A 246 9.52 -19.24 -12.45
CA GLU A 246 10.43 -18.90 -11.33
C GLU A 246 9.84 -19.34 -9.99
N MET A 247 8.54 -19.16 -9.80
CA MET A 247 7.84 -19.64 -8.61
C MET A 247 7.99 -21.15 -8.43
N ASP A 248 7.75 -21.93 -9.48
CA ASP A 248 7.87 -23.39 -9.43
C ASP A 248 9.32 -23.81 -9.14
N LEU A 249 10.31 -23.17 -9.76
CA LEU A 249 11.72 -23.42 -9.48
C LEU A 249 12.08 -23.11 -8.02
N ARG A 250 11.55 -22.03 -7.46
CA ARG A 250 11.76 -21.68 -6.06
C ARG A 250 11.14 -22.70 -5.11
N TYR A 251 9.96 -23.22 -5.43
CA TYR A 251 9.35 -24.30 -4.64
C TYR A 251 10.21 -25.57 -4.64
N ASP A 252 10.79 -25.92 -5.79
CA ASP A 252 11.71 -27.06 -5.87
C ASP A 252 12.96 -26.84 -4.99
N LEU A 253 13.52 -25.63 -5.00
CA LEU A 253 14.66 -25.28 -4.15
C LEU A 253 14.30 -25.34 -2.65
N LEU A 254 13.13 -24.83 -2.28
CA LEU A 254 12.66 -24.89 -0.90
C LEU A 254 12.46 -26.35 -0.44
N LYS A 255 11.90 -27.17 -1.30
CA LYS A 255 11.70 -28.60 -1.03
C LYS A 255 13.03 -29.32 -0.81
N ASP A 256 14.01 -29.10 -1.69
CA ASP A 256 15.35 -29.68 -1.55
C ASP A 256 16.05 -29.22 -0.27
N ALA A 257 15.85 -27.95 0.10
CA ALA A 257 16.40 -27.38 1.32
C ALA A 257 15.62 -27.77 2.58
N GLN A 258 14.47 -28.42 2.46
CA GLN A 258 13.59 -28.78 3.57
C GLN A 258 13.14 -27.59 4.42
N VAL A 259 12.78 -26.50 3.77
CA VAL A 259 12.28 -25.27 4.39
C VAL A 259 10.90 -24.90 3.84
N ARG A 260 10.18 -24.00 4.52
CA ARG A 260 8.81 -23.64 4.19
C ARG A 260 8.68 -22.31 3.44
N ASN A 261 9.66 -21.41 3.58
CA ASN A 261 9.57 -20.07 3.03
C ASN A 261 10.95 -19.53 2.66
N ILE A 262 10.94 -18.44 1.90
CA ILE A 262 12.16 -17.78 1.41
C ILE A 262 13.07 -17.31 2.55
N ARG A 263 12.51 -16.86 3.66
CA ARG A 263 13.29 -16.37 4.80
C ARG A 263 14.13 -17.49 5.41
N GLU A 264 13.54 -18.64 5.64
CA GLU A 264 14.25 -19.83 6.12
C GLU A 264 15.28 -20.33 5.10
N TYR A 265 14.91 -20.30 3.80
CA TYR A 265 15.80 -20.70 2.72
C TYR A 265 17.04 -19.81 2.66
N ASN A 266 16.87 -18.51 2.59
CA ASN A 266 17.98 -17.56 2.50
C ASN A 266 18.87 -17.61 3.76
N LYS A 267 18.28 -17.85 4.92
CA LYS A 267 19.06 -18.05 6.16
C LYS A 267 20.00 -19.26 6.04
N LYS A 268 19.49 -20.40 5.56
CA LYS A 268 20.32 -21.58 5.31
C LYS A 268 21.42 -21.32 4.28
N PHE A 269 21.08 -20.59 3.21
CA PHE A 269 22.05 -20.25 2.18
C PHE A 269 23.17 -19.35 2.73
N VAL A 270 22.81 -18.32 3.46
CA VAL A 270 23.75 -17.39 4.11
C VAL A 270 24.67 -18.14 5.09
N GLU A 271 24.14 -19.10 5.83
CA GLU A 271 24.89 -19.95 6.75
C GLU A 271 25.72 -21.04 6.03
N ARG A 272 25.74 -21.03 4.70
CA ARG A 272 26.44 -21.96 3.80
C ARG A 272 26.05 -23.44 4.02
N LYS A 273 24.79 -23.67 4.33
CA LYS A 273 24.21 -25.01 4.51
C LYS A 273 23.64 -25.59 3.21
N LEU A 274 23.62 -24.81 2.14
CA LEU A 274 23.12 -25.21 0.82
C LEU A 274 24.23 -25.15 -0.21
N ASN A 275 24.31 -26.19 -1.04
CA ASN A 275 25.39 -26.30 -2.04
C ASN A 275 24.99 -25.60 -3.34
N PRO A 276 25.74 -24.53 -3.78
CA PRO A 276 25.48 -23.87 -5.05
C PRO A 276 25.59 -24.81 -6.29
N ASN A 277 26.40 -25.86 -6.20
CA ASN A 277 26.53 -26.85 -7.27
C ASN A 277 25.26 -27.68 -7.49
N ASN A 278 24.38 -27.71 -6.49
CA ASN A 278 23.06 -28.34 -6.59
C ASN A 278 21.96 -27.36 -7.03
N GLY A 279 22.34 -26.21 -7.57
CA GLY A 279 21.42 -25.18 -8.04
C GLY A 279 20.94 -24.19 -6.98
N HIS A 280 21.41 -24.32 -5.76
CA HIS A 280 21.04 -23.38 -4.70
C HIS A 280 21.70 -22.00 -4.92
N ARG A 281 20.91 -20.96 -4.67
CA ARG A 281 21.34 -19.56 -4.80
C ARG A 281 20.59 -18.70 -3.80
N PHE A 282 21.13 -17.56 -3.47
CA PHE A 282 20.38 -16.58 -2.70
C PHE A 282 19.17 -16.12 -3.52
N LEU A 283 17.98 -16.13 -2.90
CA LEU A 283 16.74 -15.75 -3.57
C LEU A 283 16.35 -14.32 -3.19
N PRO A 284 16.47 -13.36 -4.08
CA PRO A 284 15.93 -12.03 -3.81
C PRO A 284 14.41 -12.06 -3.81
N TYR A 285 13.79 -11.18 -3.03
CA TYR A 285 12.36 -10.89 -3.18
C TYR A 285 12.11 -10.33 -4.57
N ILE A 286 10.99 -10.66 -5.16
CA ILE A 286 10.53 -10.10 -6.43
C ILE A 286 9.21 -9.39 -6.20
N VAL A 287 9.12 -8.13 -6.57
CA VAL A 287 7.89 -7.34 -6.50
C VAL A 287 7.48 -6.97 -7.93
N LEU A 288 6.32 -7.49 -8.34
CA LEU A 288 5.68 -7.13 -9.61
C LEU A 288 4.72 -5.97 -9.38
N VAL A 289 4.90 -4.88 -10.11
CA VAL A 289 4.02 -3.72 -10.04
C VAL A 289 3.35 -3.52 -11.39
N ILE A 290 2.03 -3.54 -11.41
CA ILE A 290 1.20 -3.23 -12.58
C ILE A 290 0.48 -1.92 -12.29
N ASP A 291 0.76 -0.87 -13.06
CA ASP A 291 0.21 0.46 -12.79
C ASP A 291 -1.24 0.64 -13.25
N GLU A 292 -1.67 -0.11 -14.27
CA GLU A 292 -3.05 -0.10 -14.73
C GLU A 292 -3.50 -1.48 -15.22
N LEU A 293 -4.20 -2.19 -14.36
CA LEU A 293 -4.74 -3.51 -14.67
C LEU A 293 -5.83 -3.44 -15.74
N ALA A 294 -6.64 -2.37 -15.76
CA ALA A 294 -7.75 -2.24 -16.70
C ALA A 294 -7.30 -2.38 -18.15
N ASP A 295 -6.17 -1.77 -18.51
CA ASP A 295 -5.66 -1.82 -19.88
C ASP A 295 -5.28 -3.25 -20.30
N LEU A 296 -4.77 -4.04 -19.37
CA LEU A 296 -4.41 -5.44 -19.62
C LEU A 296 -5.65 -6.34 -19.69
N MET A 297 -6.60 -6.14 -18.78
CA MET A 297 -7.83 -6.94 -18.73
C MET A 297 -8.71 -6.70 -19.95
N MET A 298 -8.77 -5.49 -20.46
CA MET A 298 -9.54 -5.14 -21.64
C MET A 298 -8.91 -5.67 -22.94
N THR A 299 -7.60 -5.89 -22.95
CA THR A 299 -6.87 -6.35 -24.14
C THR A 299 -6.73 -7.87 -24.19
N ALA A 300 -6.42 -8.51 -23.08
CA ALA A 300 -6.07 -9.94 -23.03
C ALA A 300 -6.85 -10.74 -21.97
N GLY A 301 -7.65 -10.10 -21.13
CA GLY A 301 -8.55 -10.77 -20.18
C GLY A 301 -7.93 -11.93 -19.41
N LYS A 302 -8.39 -13.14 -19.70
CA LYS A 302 -7.98 -14.36 -18.98
C LYS A 302 -6.51 -14.74 -19.14
N GLU A 303 -5.86 -14.37 -20.24
CA GLU A 303 -4.44 -14.64 -20.43
C GLU A 303 -3.57 -13.89 -19.41
N VAL A 304 -4.06 -12.78 -18.91
CA VAL A 304 -3.43 -11.99 -17.84
C VAL A 304 -3.95 -12.43 -16.48
N GLU A 305 -5.25 -12.59 -16.33
CA GLU A 305 -5.90 -12.95 -15.05
C GLU A 305 -5.41 -14.31 -14.50
N THR A 306 -5.31 -15.33 -15.34
CA THR A 306 -4.94 -16.68 -14.89
C THR A 306 -3.56 -16.72 -14.23
N PRO A 307 -2.48 -16.23 -14.85
CA PRO A 307 -1.17 -16.23 -14.18
C PRO A 307 -1.11 -15.31 -12.96
N ILE A 308 -1.81 -14.18 -12.97
CA ILE A 308 -1.90 -13.30 -11.79
C ILE A 308 -2.55 -14.05 -10.62
N ALA A 309 -3.67 -14.72 -10.87
CA ALA A 309 -4.35 -15.50 -9.84
C ALA A 309 -3.47 -16.60 -9.29
N ARG A 310 -2.76 -17.32 -10.15
CA ARG A 310 -1.84 -18.38 -9.74
C ARG A 310 -0.70 -17.88 -8.86
N LEU A 311 -0.08 -16.77 -9.26
CA LEU A 311 0.95 -16.13 -8.45
C LEU A 311 0.39 -15.65 -7.11
N ALA A 312 -0.76 -14.99 -7.12
CA ALA A 312 -1.36 -14.48 -5.90
C ALA A 312 -1.73 -15.59 -4.90
N GLN A 313 -2.11 -16.76 -5.39
CA GLN A 313 -2.43 -17.92 -4.54
C GLN A 313 -1.19 -18.56 -3.91
N LEU A 314 -0.09 -18.64 -4.63
CA LEU A 314 1.02 -19.53 -4.30
C LEU A 314 2.36 -18.84 -4.05
N ALA A 315 2.54 -17.59 -4.45
CA ALA A 315 3.87 -16.97 -4.49
C ALA A 315 4.35 -16.38 -3.16
N ARG A 316 3.49 -16.26 -2.15
CA ARG A 316 3.86 -15.67 -0.85
C ARG A 316 5.10 -16.34 -0.23
N ALA A 317 5.08 -17.65 -0.14
CA ALA A 317 6.14 -18.39 0.56
C ALA A 317 7.48 -18.28 -0.13
N ILE A 318 7.50 -18.11 -1.45
CA ILE A 318 8.73 -18.04 -2.24
C ILE A 318 9.18 -16.63 -2.57
N GLY A 319 8.56 -15.62 -1.98
CA GLY A 319 9.03 -14.24 -2.02
C GLY A 319 8.71 -13.48 -3.31
N ILE A 320 7.62 -13.81 -3.99
CA ILE A 320 7.09 -13.02 -5.11
C ILE A 320 5.80 -12.34 -4.66
N HIS A 321 5.77 -11.01 -4.75
CA HIS A 321 4.67 -10.19 -4.26
C HIS A 321 4.14 -9.32 -5.38
N LEU A 322 2.81 -9.20 -5.46
CA LEU A 322 2.12 -8.48 -6.52
C LEU A 322 1.52 -7.19 -5.99
N VAL A 323 1.76 -6.10 -6.69
CA VAL A 323 1.11 -4.81 -6.46
C VAL A 323 0.39 -4.45 -7.76
N VAL A 324 -0.93 -4.47 -7.73
CA VAL A 324 -1.76 -4.27 -8.91
C VAL A 324 -2.66 -3.07 -8.69
N ALA A 325 -2.56 -2.08 -9.56
CA ALA A 325 -3.27 -0.83 -9.44
C ALA A 325 -4.20 -0.58 -10.62
N THR A 326 -5.28 0.16 -10.39
CA THR A 326 -6.22 0.59 -11.43
C THR A 326 -6.93 1.89 -11.06
N GLN A 327 -7.12 2.77 -12.12
CA GLN A 327 -7.99 3.95 -12.03
C GLN A 327 -9.46 3.57 -12.21
N ARG A 328 -9.74 2.35 -12.68
CA ARG A 328 -11.09 1.88 -13.03
C ARG A 328 -11.46 0.66 -12.20
N PRO A 329 -11.85 0.84 -10.92
CA PRO A 329 -12.19 -0.29 -10.05
C PRO A 329 -13.58 -0.85 -10.36
N SER A 330 -13.79 -1.29 -11.60
CA SER A 330 -15.04 -1.94 -12.03
C SER A 330 -14.95 -3.45 -11.80
N VAL A 331 -16.11 -4.12 -11.78
CA VAL A 331 -16.19 -5.58 -11.61
C VAL A 331 -15.56 -6.35 -12.77
N ASN A 332 -15.44 -5.74 -13.96
CA ASN A 332 -14.78 -6.36 -15.12
C ASN A 332 -13.24 -6.31 -15.00
N VAL A 333 -12.71 -5.42 -14.20
CA VAL A 333 -11.27 -5.26 -13.97
C VAL A 333 -10.87 -5.95 -12.67
N ILE A 334 -11.54 -5.63 -11.59
CA ILE A 334 -11.34 -6.28 -10.29
C ILE A 334 -12.38 -7.40 -10.16
N THR A 335 -12.10 -8.50 -10.85
CA THR A 335 -12.98 -9.66 -10.91
C THR A 335 -13.03 -10.40 -9.56
N GLY A 336 -14.02 -11.29 -9.40
CA GLY A 336 -14.10 -12.15 -8.23
C GLY A 336 -12.83 -12.99 -8.02
N THR A 337 -12.22 -13.46 -9.10
CA THR A 337 -10.96 -14.22 -9.06
C THR A 337 -9.81 -13.37 -8.52
N ILE A 338 -9.67 -12.14 -8.99
CA ILE A 338 -8.67 -11.19 -8.50
C ILE A 338 -8.92 -10.88 -7.01
N LYS A 339 -10.15 -10.50 -6.66
CA LYS A 339 -10.50 -10.16 -5.26
C LYS A 339 -10.23 -11.30 -4.28
N ALA A 340 -10.49 -12.53 -4.69
CA ALA A 340 -10.31 -13.70 -3.83
C ALA A 340 -8.84 -13.93 -3.44
N ASN A 341 -7.90 -13.45 -4.23
CA ASN A 341 -6.48 -13.72 -4.07
C ASN A 341 -5.65 -12.52 -3.60
N PHE A 342 -6.27 -11.34 -3.51
CA PHE A 342 -5.64 -10.12 -3.01
C PHE A 342 -6.29 -9.69 -1.71
N PRO A 343 -5.76 -10.12 -0.56
CA PRO A 343 -6.38 -9.81 0.73
C PRO A 343 -6.16 -8.36 1.18
N ALA A 344 -5.04 -7.75 0.80
CA ALA A 344 -4.75 -6.36 1.14
C ALA A 344 -5.24 -5.43 0.02
N ARG A 345 -5.93 -4.38 0.43
CA ARG A 345 -6.52 -3.41 -0.50
C ARG A 345 -6.35 -2.00 0.01
N LEU A 346 -5.94 -1.12 -0.88
CA LEU A 346 -5.75 0.29 -0.61
C LEU A 346 -6.53 1.09 -1.63
N SER A 347 -7.35 2.03 -1.17
CA SER A 347 -8.07 2.91 -2.07
C SER A 347 -7.79 4.37 -1.75
N PHE A 348 -7.37 5.10 -2.76
CA PHE A 348 -7.47 6.54 -2.80
C PHE A 348 -8.92 6.91 -3.13
N LYS A 349 -9.22 8.21 -3.22
CA LYS A 349 -10.58 8.64 -3.54
C LYS A 349 -11.05 8.06 -4.87
N VAL A 350 -12.26 7.54 -4.88
CA VAL A 350 -12.97 7.04 -6.08
C VAL A 350 -14.23 7.87 -6.31
N SER A 351 -14.80 7.75 -7.53
CA SER A 351 -15.92 8.62 -7.96
C SER A 351 -17.25 8.22 -7.34
N SER A 352 -17.44 6.97 -6.93
CA SER A 352 -18.71 6.47 -6.48
C SER A 352 -18.58 5.47 -5.32
N LYS A 353 -19.67 5.31 -4.58
CA LYS A 353 -19.77 4.31 -3.51
C LYS A 353 -19.67 2.88 -4.08
N ILE A 354 -20.15 2.66 -5.31
CA ILE A 354 -20.03 1.37 -5.99
C ILE A 354 -18.56 1.02 -6.21
N ASP A 355 -17.75 1.97 -6.68
CA ASP A 355 -16.32 1.77 -6.86
C ASP A 355 -15.62 1.46 -5.53
N SER A 356 -15.98 2.16 -4.46
CA SER A 356 -15.46 1.88 -3.13
C SER A 356 -15.79 0.45 -2.68
N ARG A 357 -17.01 0.00 -2.88
CA ARG A 357 -17.43 -1.37 -2.56
C ARG A 357 -16.70 -2.40 -3.41
N THR A 358 -16.44 -2.10 -4.68
CA THR A 358 -15.71 -3.01 -5.55
C THR A 358 -14.29 -3.27 -5.03
N ILE A 359 -13.57 -2.24 -4.62
CA ILE A 359 -12.19 -2.40 -4.14
C ILE A 359 -12.08 -2.79 -2.67
N LEU A 360 -12.92 -2.21 -1.80
CA LEU A 360 -12.82 -2.36 -0.35
C LEU A 360 -13.86 -3.30 0.28
N ASP A 361 -14.86 -3.74 -0.48
CA ASP A 361 -16.07 -4.40 0.02
C ASP A 361 -16.89 -3.53 0.98
N ALA A 362 -16.62 -2.23 1.00
CA ALA A 362 -17.27 -1.24 1.85
C ALA A 362 -17.30 0.12 1.18
N GLY A 363 -18.25 0.96 1.57
CA GLY A 363 -18.23 2.37 1.21
C GLY A 363 -17.12 3.13 1.95
N GLY A 364 -16.91 4.39 1.61
CA GLY A 364 -16.00 5.29 2.30
C GLY A 364 -14.93 5.91 1.42
N ALA A 365 -14.40 5.21 0.41
CA ALA A 365 -13.39 5.77 -0.47
C ALA A 365 -13.92 6.91 -1.36
N ASP A 366 -15.21 6.93 -1.64
CA ASP A 366 -15.89 8.03 -2.33
C ASP A 366 -15.99 9.30 -1.47
N GLN A 367 -15.88 9.16 -0.16
CA GLN A 367 -15.97 10.24 0.83
C GLN A 367 -14.61 10.79 1.26
N LEU A 368 -13.51 10.27 0.74
CA LEU A 368 -12.18 10.79 1.04
C LEU A 368 -12.01 12.22 0.54
N ILE A 369 -11.12 12.96 1.18
CA ILE A 369 -10.79 14.34 0.76
C ILE A 369 -10.16 14.36 -0.62
N GLY A 370 -9.38 13.34 -0.96
CA GLY A 370 -8.58 13.26 -2.17
C GLY A 370 -7.15 13.73 -1.94
N LYS A 371 -6.38 13.94 -3.02
CA LYS A 371 -5.00 14.43 -2.99
C LYS A 371 -4.06 13.59 -2.10
N GLY A 372 -4.24 12.28 -2.10
CA GLY A 372 -3.41 11.35 -1.37
C GLY A 372 -4.02 10.74 -0.11
N ASP A 373 -5.17 11.21 0.35
CA ASP A 373 -5.89 10.53 1.43
C ASP A 373 -6.33 9.14 0.95
N MET A 374 -6.18 8.14 1.82
CA MET A 374 -6.42 6.75 1.46
C MET A 374 -7.09 5.95 2.58
N LEU A 375 -7.75 4.87 2.19
CA LEU A 375 -8.21 3.80 3.08
C LEU A 375 -7.42 2.52 2.78
N PHE A 376 -7.01 1.84 3.86
CA PHE A 376 -6.22 0.61 3.75
C PHE A 376 -6.92 -0.55 4.43
#